data_f817f181569f77ee9e4e5619ba3c144e
#
_entry.id   f817f181569f77ee9e4e5619ba3c144e
#
_cell.length_a   1.000
_cell.length_b   1.000
_cell.length_c   1.000
_cell.angle_alpha   90.00
_cell.angle_beta   90.00
_cell.angle_gamma   90.00
#
_symmetry.space_group_name_H-M   'P 1'
#
loop_
_entity.id
_entity.type
_entity.pdbx_description
1 polymer ?
#
loop_
_entity_poly.entity_id
_entity_poly.type
_entity_poly.pdbx_seq_one_letter_code
_entity_poly.pdbx_strand_id
1 'polypeptide(L)'
;MIEHSNLEEYQDPVNYDLEFDGEIDKYQFYLELARSSPGEVLELACGTGLTTIPLSKAGITMTGVDISSAMLAYARLKAEGLTVTFMEGDARTFESDKRFSMIYLTGNAFQAFISDQDQIDLLTTVHKHLQPHGIFAFETRNPEGTDLSDQEETEWGSFIDKDGNNVKVSGTQCYDARNHVMHWVTMRDWGDKRTISRIACRFTDQDTLHSLLTRHGFRVEHQYADWDKTPFSPSSSSIISVCRKC
;
A
#
# COMPACT_ATOMS: atom_id res chain seq x y z
N MET A 1 -10.06 -14.04 6.23
CA MET A 1 -10.87 -13.17 5.35
C MET A 1 -10.55 -11.75 5.73
N ILE A 2 -10.21 -10.88 4.77
CA ILE A 2 -10.24 -9.44 5.02
C ILE A 2 -11.67 -9.14 5.38
N GLU A 3 -11.94 -8.60 6.57
CA GLU A 3 -13.28 -8.21 6.93
C GLU A 3 -13.78 -7.18 5.91
N HIS A 4 -15.03 -7.31 5.46
CA HIS A 4 -15.63 -6.37 4.51
C HIS A 4 -15.54 -4.91 5.00
N SER A 5 -15.43 -4.70 6.31
CA SER A 5 -15.21 -3.41 6.95
C SER A 5 -13.90 -2.73 6.53
N ASN A 6 -12.84 -3.48 6.21
CA ASN A 6 -11.52 -2.91 5.85
C ASN A 6 -11.44 -2.43 4.39
N LEU A 7 -12.54 -2.52 3.62
CA LEU A 7 -12.64 -2.06 2.24
C LEU A 7 -13.53 -0.81 2.10
N GLU A 8 -14.04 -0.24 3.20
CA GLU A 8 -14.93 0.91 3.16
C GLU A 8 -14.27 2.15 2.54
N GLU A 9 -12.97 2.35 2.77
CA GLU A 9 -12.18 3.45 2.20
C GLU A 9 -12.11 3.40 0.66
N TYR A 10 -12.28 2.23 0.06
CA TYR A 10 -12.02 1.95 -1.36
C TYR A 10 -13.28 1.85 -2.21
N GLN A 11 -14.44 2.36 -1.71
CA GLN A 11 -15.73 2.27 -2.40
C GLN A 11 -15.93 3.36 -3.45
N ASP A 12 -15.19 4.47 -3.36
CA ASP A 12 -15.25 5.60 -4.30
C ASP A 12 -13.87 5.87 -4.91
N PRO A 13 -13.52 5.15 -6.00
CA PRO A 13 -12.19 5.26 -6.62
C PRO A 13 -11.83 6.64 -7.14
N VAL A 14 -12.83 7.43 -7.55
CA VAL A 14 -12.61 8.78 -8.10
C VAL A 14 -12.19 9.74 -6.98
N ASN A 15 -12.96 9.77 -5.89
CA ASN A 15 -12.62 10.60 -4.75
C ASN A 15 -11.35 10.12 -4.04
N TYR A 16 -11.09 8.80 -4.01
CA TYR A 16 -9.82 8.24 -3.54
C TYR A 16 -8.62 8.85 -4.30
N ASP A 17 -8.66 8.87 -5.62
CA ASP A 17 -7.56 9.46 -6.39
C ASP A 17 -7.40 10.95 -6.09
N LEU A 18 -8.50 11.71 -6.00
CA LEU A 18 -8.47 13.16 -5.74
C LEU A 18 -7.97 13.51 -4.34
N GLU A 19 -8.22 12.62 -3.36
CA GLU A 19 -7.74 12.78 -1.98
C GLU A 19 -6.26 12.44 -1.83
N PHE A 20 -5.75 11.47 -2.63
CA PHE A 20 -4.39 10.94 -2.52
C PHE A 20 -3.51 11.27 -3.74
N ASP A 21 -3.93 12.17 -4.63
CA ASP A 21 -3.14 12.61 -5.77
C ASP A 21 -1.95 13.47 -5.30
N GLY A 22 -0.78 13.26 -5.92
CA GLY A 22 0.39 14.14 -5.74
C GLY A 22 1.63 13.52 -5.07
N GLU A 23 1.68 12.23 -4.76
CA GLU A 23 2.86 11.59 -4.18
C GLU A 23 3.92 11.21 -5.26
N ILE A 24 4.56 12.23 -5.84
CA ILE A 24 5.54 12.07 -6.95
C ILE A 24 6.79 11.32 -6.48
N ASP A 25 7.25 11.54 -5.24
CA ASP A 25 8.51 11.00 -4.74
C ASP A 25 8.46 9.46 -4.61
N LYS A 26 7.35 8.93 -4.15
CA LYS A 26 7.07 7.48 -4.10
C LYS A 26 7.21 6.83 -5.48
N TYR A 27 6.67 7.45 -6.50
CA TYR A 27 6.75 6.95 -7.87
C TYR A 27 8.21 6.85 -8.35
N GLN A 28 9.03 7.87 -8.12
CA GLN A 28 10.45 7.87 -8.54
C GLN A 28 11.22 6.76 -7.85
N PHE A 29 11.00 6.55 -6.57
CA PHE A 29 11.63 5.48 -5.81
C PHE A 29 11.35 4.09 -6.42
N TYR A 30 10.08 3.75 -6.66
CA TYR A 30 9.73 2.46 -7.24
C TYR A 30 10.16 2.32 -8.70
N LEU A 31 10.17 3.41 -9.48
CA LEU A 31 10.69 3.42 -10.84
C LEU A 31 12.20 3.09 -10.90
N GLU A 32 12.99 3.66 -10.00
CA GLU A 32 14.41 3.35 -9.91
C GLU A 32 14.66 1.88 -9.56
N LEU A 33 13.92 1.34 -8.59
CA LEU A 33 14.00 -0.07 -8.24
C LEU A 33 13.62 -0.98 -9.44
N ALA A 34 12.52 -0.69 -10.12
CA ALA A 34 12.07 -1.45 -11.29
C ALA A 34 13.12 -1.43 -12.41
N ARG A 35 13.76 -0.30 -12.67
CA ARG A 35 14.85 -0.18 -13.66
C ARG A 35 16.10 -0.97 -13.27
N SER A 36 16.37 -1.10 -11.98
CA SER A 36 17.51 -1.89 -11.48
C SER A 36 17.27 -3.41 -11.53
N SER A 37 16.04 -3.84 -11.74
CA SER A 37 15.64 -5.25 -11.79
C SER A 37 14.84 -5.54 -13.07
N PRO A 38 15.51 -5.69 -14.23
CA PRO A 38 14.83 -5.87 -15.52
C PRO A 38 13.92 -7.10 -15.53
N GLY A 39 12.68 -6.90 -15.97
CA GLY A 39 11.65 -7.94 -16.05
C GLY A 39 10.27 -7.38 -15.81
N GLU A 40 9.28 -8.26 -15.67
CA GLU A 40 7.92 -7.87 -15.32
C GLU A 40 7.81 -7.55 -13.84
N VAL A 41 7.09 -6.50 -13.50
CA VAL A 41 6.90 -5.98 -12.14
C VAL A 41 5.44 -6.19 -11.72
N LEU A 42 5.22 -6.63 -10.49
CA LEU A 42 3.91 -6.81 -9.89
C LEU A 42 3.69 -5.81 -8.75
N GLU A 43 2.59 -5.08 -8.80
CA GLU A 43 2.06 -4.35 -7.65
C GLU A 43 0.91 -5.14 -7.02
N LEU A 44 1.01 -5.49 -5.75
CA LEU A 44 -0.06 -6.07 -4.94
C LEU A 44 -0.79 -4.96 -4.19
N ALA A 45 -2.12 -5.07 -4.08
CA ALA A 45 -3.01 -4.03 -3.59
C ALA A 45 -2.85 -2.72 -4.39
N CYS A 46 -2.90 -2.83 -5.72
CA CYS A 46 -2.61 -1.71 -6.63
C CYS A 46 -3.70 -0.63 -6.66
N GLY A 47 -4.87 -0.89 -6.10
CA GLY A 47 -6.00 0.04 -6.06
C GLY A 47 -6.38 0.56 -7.44
N THR A 48 -6.43 1.87 -7.57
CA THR A 48 -6.71 2.58 -8.82
C THR A 48 -5.50 2.69 -9.75
N GLY A 49 -4.34 2.11 -9.37
CA GLY A 49 -3.12 2.13 -10.15
C GLY A 49 -2.34 3.44 -10.10
N LEU A 50 -2.41 4.18 -8.98
CA LEU A 50 -1.69 5.46 -8.80
C LEU A 50 -0.17 5.31 -9.01
N THR A 51 0.41 4.13 -8.73
CA THR A 51 1.82 3.83 -8.99
C THR A 51 1.99 2.93 -10.22
N THR A 52 1.15 1.90 -10.39
CA THR A 52 1.19 0.99 -11.55
C THR A 52 1.17 1.72 -12.88
N ILE A 53 0.25 2.68 -13.05
CA ILE A 53 0.05 3.39 -14.32
C ILE A 53 1.25 4.28 -14.67
N PRO A 54 1.77 5.12 -13.78
CA PRO A 54 3.00 5.88 -14.04
C PRO A 54 4.21 5.02 -14.39
N LEU A 55 4.43 3.90 -13.70
CA LEU A 55 5.52 2.97 -14.02
C LEU A 55 5.34 2.38 -15.43
N SER A 56 4.12 1.99 -15.79
CA SER A 56 3.82 1.51 -17.14
C SER A 56 4.08 2.59 -18.21
N LYS A 57 3.68 3.84 -17.96
CA LYS A 57 3.99 4.98 -18.83
C LYS A 57 5.50 5.22 -18.99
N ALA A 58 6.30 4.90 -17.97
CA ALA A 58 7.76 4.97 -18.03
C ALA A 58 8.43 3.75 -18.71
N GLY A 59 7.64 2.85 -19.30
CA GLY A 59 8.11 1.69 -20.08
C GLY A 59 8.36 0.42 -19.26
N ILE A 60 7.94 0.37 -18.00
CA ILE A 60 7.99 -0.86 -17.19
C ILE A 60 6.81 -1.77 -17.55
N THR A 61 7.08 -3.05 -17.75
CA THR A 61 6.00 -4.05 -17.94
C THR A 61 5.34 -4.34 -16.60
N MET A 62 4.08 -3.95 -16.45
CA MET A 62 3.39 -3.94 -15.18
C MET A 62 2.22 -4.93 -15.13
N THR A 63 2.08 -5.59 -13.98
CA THR A 63 0.85 -6.25 -13.53
C THR A 63 0.42 -5.62 -12.20
N GLY A 64 -0.85 -5.26 -12.07
CA GLY A 64 -1.46 -4.81 -10.82
C GLY A 64 -2.51 -5.81 -10.35
N VAL A 65 -2.50 -6.13 -9.07
CA VAL A 65 -3.49 -7.01 -8.42
C VAL A 65 -4.15 -6.26 -7.28
N ASP A 66 -5.47 -6.29 -7.24
CA ASP A 66 -6.25 -5.74 -6.13
C ASP A 66 -7.49 -6.58 -5.84
N ILE A 67 -7.96 -6.57 -4.62
CA ILE A 67 -9.17 -7.28 -4.21
C ILE A 67 -10.46 -6.51 -4.57
N SER A 68 -10.36 -5.19 -4.77
CA SER A 68 -11.50 -4.32 -5.09
C SER A 68 -11.74 -4.25 -6.59
N SER A 69 -12.83 -4.88 -7.04
CA SER A 69 -13.25 -4.79 -8.45
C SER A 69 -13.57 -3.34 -8.88
N ALA A 70 -14.08 -2.49 -7.97
CA ALA A 70 -14.37 -1.09 -8.24
C ALA A 70 -13.09 -0.28 -8.51
N MET A 71 -12.06 -0.46 -7.67
CA MET A 71 -10.76 0.17 -7.87
C MET A 71 -10.13 -0.25 -9.21
N LEU A 72 -10.16 -1.55 -9.51
CA LEU A 72 -9.62 -2.10 -10.76
C LEU A 72 -10.40 -1.63 -11.99
N ALA A 73 -11.71 -1.49 -11.91
CA ALA A 73 -12.50 -0.95 -13.03
C ALA A 73 -12.04 0.47 -13.38
N TYR A 74 -11.81 1.30 -12.36
CA TYR A 74 -11.31 2.66 -12.56
C TYR A 74 -9.83 2.69 -13.01
N ALA A 75 -8.98 1.79 -12.47
CA ALA A 75 -7.61 1.64 -12.94
C ALA A 75 -7.54 1.30 -14.45
N ARG A 76 -8.37 0.35 -14.91
CA ARG A 76 -8.45 -0.02 -16.33
C ARG A 76 -8.89 1.14 -17.22
N LEU A 77 -9.85 1.95 -16.75
CA LEU A 77 -10.28 3.16 -17.47
C LEU A 77 -9.13 4.16 -17.62
N LYS A 78 -8.37 4.43 -16.54
CA LYS A 78 -7.22 5.35 -16.58
C LYS A 78 -6.05 4.83 -17.40
N ALA A 79 -5.93 3.52 -17.54
CA ALA A 79 -4.84 2.87 -18.27
C ALA A 79 -5.18 2.58 -19.74
N GLU A 80 -6.27 3.14 -20.28
CA GLU A 80 -6.63 2.93 -21.68
C GLU A 80 -5.47 3.32 -22.61
N GLY A 81 -5.13 2.40 -23.53
CA GLY A 81 -4.01 2.56 -24.46
C GLY A 81 -2.61 2.20 -23.88
N LEU A 82 -2.51 1.79 -22.62
CA LEU A 82 -1.27 1.31 -22.02
C LEU A 82 -1.19 -0.22 -22.01
N THR A 83 0.05 -0.75 -22.04
CA THR A 83 0.29 -2.17 -21.87
C THR A 83 0.49 -2.49 -20.38
N VAL A 84 -0.61 -2.62 -19.68
CA VAL A 84 -0.65 -3.00 -18.26
C VAL A 84 -1.74 -4.05 -18.03
N THR A 85 -1.47 -5.03 -17.18
CA THR A 85 -2.44 -6.07 -16.82
C THR A 85 -3.00 -5.78 -15.43
N PHE A 86 -4.33 -5.70 -15.28
CA PHE A 86 -5.00 -5.61 -13.98
C PHE A 86 -5.80 -6.88 -13.70
N MET A 87 -5.56 -7.51 -12.55
CA MET A 87 -6.19 -8.76 -12.11
C MET A 87 -6.86 -8.56 -10.76
N GLU A 88 -8.08 -9.10 -10.63
CA GLU A 88 -8.75 -9.16 -9.33
C GLU A 88 -8.20 -10.37 -8.56
N GLY A 89 -7.82 -10.13 -7.30
CA GLY A 89 -7.27 -11.18 -6.45
C GLY A 89 -6.86 -10.68 -5.07
N ASP A 90 -6.83 -11.62 -4.13
CA ASP A 90 -6.30 -11.38 -2.79
C ASP A 90 -4.79 -11.60 -2.80
N ALA A 91 -4.03 -10.61 -2.35
CA ALA A 91 -2.56 -10.66 -2.31
C ALA A 91 -2.01 -11.83 -1.48
N ARG A 92 -2.79 -12.36 -0.52
CA ARG A 92 -2.41 -13.52 0.31
C ARG A 92 -2.47 -14.84 -0.44
N THR A 93 -3.34 -14.94 -1.44
CA THR A 93 -3.64 -16.18 -2.16
C THR A 93 -3.53 -16.05 -3.68
N PHE A 94 -2.96 -14.95 -4.16
CA PHE A 94 -2.77 -14.71 -5.58
C PHE A 94 -1.93 -15.82 -6.23
N GLU A 95 -2.39 -16.28 -7.39
CA GLU A 95 -1.74 -17.33 -8.17
C GLU A 95 -1.49 -16.87 -9.60
N SER A 96 -0.29 -17.15 -10.08
CA SER A 96 0.13 -16.87 -11.45
C SER A 96 1.24 -17.85 -11.87
N ASP A 97 1.27 -18.22 -13.14
CA ASP A 97 2.38 -18.97 -13.71
C ASP A 97 3.61 -18.08 -13.98
N LYS A 98 3.43 -16.74 -13.90
CA LYS A 98 4.52 -15.79 -14.07
C LYS A 98 5.40 -15.70 -12.83
N ARG A 99 6.64 -15.25 -13.06
CA ARG A 99 7.58 -14.83 -12.01
C ARG A 99 8.04 -13.42 -12.31
N PHE A 100 8.03 -12.59 -11.30
CA PHE A 100 8.29 -11.15 -11.39
C PHE A 100 9.71 -10.83 -10.93
N SER A 101 10.36 -9.89 -11.59
CA SER A 101 11.67 -9.38 -11.18
C SER A 101 11.57 -8.52 -9.91
N MET A 102 10.43 -7.88 -9.73
CA MET A 102 10.11 -7.06 -8.57
C MET A 102 8.63 -7.23 -8.21
N ILE A 103 8.34 -7.35 -6.93
CA ILE A 103 6.98 -7.25 -6.35
C ILE A 103 7.00 -6.14 -5.33
N TYR A 104 5.96 -5.30 -5.31
CA TYR A 104 5.89 -4.23 -4.32
C TYR A 104 4.45 -3.95 -3.88
N LEU A 105 4.33 -3.27 -2.72
CA LEU A 105 3.09 -2.71 -2.20
C LEU A 105 3.34 -1.23 -1.88
N THR A 106 2.33 -0.39 -2.10
CA THR A 106 2.36 1.04 -1.76
C THR A 106 1.18 1.44 -0.90
N GLY A 107 1.16 2.70 -0.43
CA GLY A 107 0.05 3.24 0.34
C GLY A 107 -0.11 2.60 1.72
N ASN A 108 1.01 2.12 2.31
CA ASN A 108 1.00 1.36 3.55
C ASN A 108 0.12 0.09 3.49
N ALA A 109 -0.11 -0.48 2.31
CA ALA A 109 -0.98 -1.63 2.13
C ALA A 109 -0.53 -2.86 2.93
N PHE A 110 0.78 -2.98 3.28
CA PHE A 110 1.27 -4.04 4.17
C PHE A 110 0.55 -4.05 5.52
N GLN A 111 0.09 -2.89 6.02
CA GLN A 111 -0.63 -2.77 7.28
C GLN A 111 -2.08 -3.30 7.24
N ALA A 112 -2.64 -3.50 6.04
CA ALA A 112 -3.98 -4.10 5.89
C ALA A 112 -4.01 -5.60 6.23
N PHE A 113 -2.85 -6.25 6.29
CA PHE A 113 -2.66 -7.65 6.69
C PHE A 113 -2.57 -7.71 8.23
N ILE A 114 -3.73 -7.76 8.89
CA ILE A 114 -3.89 -7.49 10.32
C ILE A 114 -3.36 -8.63 11.20
N SER A 115 -3.54 -9.90 10.81
CA SER A 115 -3.10 -11.04 11.59
C SER A 115 -1.68 -11.51 11.21
N ASP A 116 -1.03 -12.25 12.12
CA ASP A 116 0.26 -12.91 11.81
C ASP A 116 0.12 -13.81 10.58
N GLN A 117 -0.99 -14.53 10.47
CA GLN A 117 -1.23 -15.45 9.37
C GLN A 117 -1.39 -14.69 8.04
N ASP A 118 -2.08 -13.54 8.03
CA ASP A 118 -2.21 -12.71 6.82
C ASP A 118 -0.86 -12.25 6.30
N GLN A 119 0.03 -11.79 7.20
CA GLN A 119 1.39 -11.37 6.82
C GLN A 119 2.23 -12.55 6.33
N ILE A 120 2.10 -13.72 6.95
CA ILE A 120 2.77 -14.96 6.51
C ILE A 120 2.29 -15.38 5.12
N ASP A 121 0.99 -15.36 4.88
CA ASP A 121 0.39 -15.75 3.60
C ASP A 121 0.80 -14.78 2.48
N LEU A 122 0.80 -13.48 2.77
CA LEU A 122 1.32 -12.46 1.86
C LEU A 122 2.78 -12.73 1.49
N LEU A 123 3.67 -12.91 2.49
CA LEU A 123 5.09 -13.13 2.23
C LEU A 123 5.36 -14.44 1.51
N THR A 124 4.57 -15.49 1.78
CA THR A 124 4.62 -16.75 1.06
C THR A 124 4.25 -16.56 -0.41
N THR A 125 3.19 -15.81 -0.68
CA THR A 125 2.75 -15.47 -2.04
C THR A 125 3.79 -14.63 -2.77
N VAL A 126 4.33 -13.59 -2.12
CA VAL A 126 5.41 -12.77 -2.70
C VAL A 126 6.64 -13.62 -3.02
N HIS A 127 7.09 -14.44 -2.06
CA HIS A 127 8.26 -15.31 -2.27
C HIS A 127 8.04 -16.30 -3.42
N LYS A 128 6.86 -16.91 -3.50
CA LYS A 128 6.49 -17.84 -4.57
C LYS A 128 6.58 -17.20 -5.95
N HIS A 129 6.14 -15.95 -6.10
CA HIS A 129 6.02 -15.27 -7.40
C HIS A 129 7.23 -14.42 -7.78
N LEU A 130 8.19 -14.19 -6.89
CA LEU A 130 9.46 -13.55 -7.24
C LEU A 130 10.39 -14.52 -7.99
N GLN A 131 11.11 -13.98 -8.97
CA GLN A 131 12.28 -14.62 -9.56
C GLN A 131 13.37 -14.84 -8.51
N PRO A 132 14.33 -15.78 -8.70
CA PRO A 132 15.52 -15.84 -7.86
C PRO A 132 16.21 -14.47 -7.82
N HIS A 133 16.55 -14.01 -6.61
CA HIS A 133 17.13 -12.68 -6.36
C HIS A 133 16.23 -11.50 -6.77
N GLY A 134 14.94 -11.70 -6.98
CA GLY A 134 13.98 -10.63 -7.23
C GLY A 134 13.81 -9.69 -6.03
N ILE A 135 13.35 -8.48 -6.29
CA ILE A 135 13.16 -7.43 -5.27
C ILE A 135 11.75 -7.51 -4.70
N PHE A 136 11.64 -7.46 -3.39
CA PHE A 136 10.39 -7.15 -2.68
C PHE A 136 10.54 -5.80 -1.98
N ALA A 137 9.67 -4.85 -2.28
CA ALA A 137 9.72 -3.52 -1.69
C ALA A 137 8.33 -3.09 -1.19
N PHE A 138 8.28 -2.45 -0.03
CA PHE A 138 7.03 -1.94 0.55
C PHE A 138 7.32 -0.91 1.63
N GLU A 139 6.31 -0.11 1.97
CA GLU A 139 6.35 0.76 3.14
C GLU A 139 5.33 0.35 4.20
N THR A 140 5.64 0.69 5.43
CA THR A 140 4.74 0.61 6.58
C THR A 140 5.06 1.74 7.57
N ARG A 141 4.07 2.17 8.36
CA ARG A 141 4.31 3.13 9.43
C ARG A 141 5.09 2.49 10.57
N ASN A 142 6.01 3.25 11.16
CA ASN A 142 6.79 2.81 12.31
C ASN A 142 6.04 3.12 13.61
N PRO A 143 5.73 2.13 14.46
CA PRO A 143 5.04 2.39 15.73
C PRO A 143 5.83 3.31 16.66
N GLU A 144 7.17 3.26 16.65
CA GLU A 144 8.01 4.10 17.50
C GLU A 144 8.07 5.57 17.05
N GLY A 145 7.85 5.82 15.76
CA GLY A 145 7.85 7.16 15.17
C GLY A 145 6.44 7.72 14.90
N THR A 146 5.38 7.05 15.35
CA THR A 146 3.99 7.43 15.14
C THR A 146 3.28 7.68 16.46
N ASP A 147 2.43 8.72 16.52
CA ASP A 147 1.54 8.91 17.67
C ASP A 147 0.42 7.87 17.66
N LEU A 148 0.50 6.94 18.60
CA LEU A 148 -0.47 5.84 18.76
C LEU A 148 -1.55 6.16 19.81
N SER A 149 -1.62 7.40 20.34
CA SER A 149 -2.66 7.78 21.29
C SER A 149 -4.05 7.77 20.65
N ASP A 150 -5.07 7.46 21.44
CA ASP A 150 -6.45 7.62 20.99
C ASP A 150 -6.74 9.11 20.76
N GLN A 151 -7.44 9.40 19.66
CA GLN A 151 -7.77 10.78 19.30
C GLN A 151 -9.27 10.89 18.99
N GLU A 152 -9.89 11.90 19.60
CA GLU A 152 -11.22 12.39 19.25
C GLU A 152 -11.22 12.94 17.82
N GLU A 153 -12.42 13.25 17.27
CA GLU A 153 -12.54 13.78 15.91
C GLU A 153 -11.72 15.06 15.73
N THR A 154 -10.75 14.98 14.82
CA THR A 154 -9.92 16.12 14.40
C THR A 154 -9.95 16.27 12.90
N GLU A 155 -9.72 17.49 12.40
CA GLU A 155 -9.58 17.75 10.97
C GLU A 155 -8.24 17.23 10.47
N TRP A 156 -8.25 16.41 9.41
CA TRP A 156 -7.06 15.85 8.79
C TRP A 156 -6.66 16.56 7.51
N GLY A 157 -7.63 17.25 6.86
CA GLY A 157 -7.38 18.00 5.63
C GLY A 157 -8.63 18.24 4.81
N SER A 158 -8.43 18.49 3.53
CA SER A 158 -9.51 18.63 2.55
C SER A 158 -9.00 18.35 1.15
N PHE A 159 -9.91 18.01 0.24
CA PHE A 159 -9.64 17.88 -1.19
C PHE A 159 -10.77 18.50 -2.02
N ILE A 160 -10.54 18.69 -3.32
CA ILE A 160 -11.56 19.14 -4.25
C ILE A 160 -12.09 17.92 -5.00
N ASP A 161 -13.39 17.68 -4.92
CA ASP A 161 -14.03 16.57 -5.63
C ASP A 161 -14.12 16.83 -7.16
N LYS A 162 -14.59 15.83 -7.90
CA LYS A 162 -14.75 15.92 -9.36
C LYS A 162 -15.74 17.01 -9.83
N ASP A 163 -16.62 17.47 -8.96
CA ASP A 163 -17.62 18.50 -9.24
C ASP A 163 -17.17 19.90 -8.78
N GLY A 164 -15.95 20.02 -8.24
CA GLY A 164 -15.34 21.28 -7.79
C GLY A 164 -15.71 21.67 -6.34
N ASN A 165 -16.31 20.77 -5.56
CA ASN A 165 -16.66 21.06 -4.18
C ASN A 165 -15.48 20.78 -3.25
N ASN A 166 -15.31 21.64 -2.23
CA ASN A 166 -14.34 21.40 -1.17
C ASN A 166 -14.91 20.39 -0.19
N VAL A 167 -14.24 19.23 -0.05
CA VAL A 167 -14.60 18.16 0.87
C VAL A 167 -13.67 18.22 2.07
N LYS A 168 -14.24 18.41 3.26
CA LYS A 168 -13.45 18.33 4.51
C LYS A 168 -13.26 16.90 4.93
N VAL A 169 -12.06 16.56 5.35
CA VAL A 169 -11.70 15.24 5.88
C VAL A 169 -11.38 15.38 7.35
N SER A 170 -12.09 14.66 8.18
CA SER A 170 -11.83 14.54 9.62
C SER A 170 -11.85 13.08 10.04
N GLY A 171 -11.39 12.80 11.24
CA GLY A 171 -11.44 11.42 11.70
C GLY A 171 -11.07 11.26 13.16
N THR A 172 -11.27 10.04 13.63
CA THR A 172 -10.86 9.56 14.96
C THR A 172 -9.87 8.43 14.80
N GLN A 173 -9.04 8.20 15.80
CA GLN A 173 -8.21 7.00 15.88
C GLN A 173 -8.29 6.37 17.27
N CYS A 174 -8.20 5.04 17.29
CA CYS A 174 -8.14 4.24 18.50
C CYS A 174 -7.15 3.09 18.32
N TYR A 175 -6.18 2.96 19.23
CA TYR A 175 -5.12 1.96 19.14
C TYR A 175 -5.35 0.78 20.06
N ASP A 176 -5.52 -0.40 19.48
CA ASP A 176 -5.48 -1.66 20.21
C ASP A 176 -4.03 -2.11 20.44
N ALA A 177 -3.48 -1.73 21.60
CA ALA A 177 -2.09 -2.07 21.97
C ALA A 177 -1.85 -3.58 22.15
N ARG A 178 -2.90 -4.39 22.36
CA ARG A 178 -2.78 -5.85 22.49
C ARG A 178 -2.46 -6.51 21.14
N ASN A 179 -3.14 -6.04 20.10
CA ASN A 179 -3.05 -6.61 18.77
C ASN A 179 -2.18 -5.74 17.82
N HIS A 180 -1.67 -4.62 18.32
CA HIS A 180 -0.91 -3.63 17.55
C HIS A 180 -1.69 -3.09 16.33
N VAL A 181 -3.00 -2.88 16.50
CA VAL A 181 -3.90 -2.44 15.41
C VAL A 181 -4.43 -1.05 15.72
N MET A 182 -4.22 -0.14 14.78
CA MET A 182 -4.88 1.16 14.76
C MET A 182 -6.20 1.06 14.00
N HIS A 183 -7.26 1.59 14.59
CA HIS A 183 -8.56 1.75 13.96
C HIS A 183 -8.80 3.21 13.67
N TRP A 184 -8.95 3.56 12.40
CA TRP A 184 -9.35 4.88 11.96
C TRP A 184 -10.81 4.88 11.50
N VAL A 185 -11.51 5.96 11.85
CA VAL A 185 -12.82 6.29 11.28
C VAL A 185 -12.65 7.61 10.54
N THR A 186 -12.72 7.57 9.24
CA THR A 186 -12.60 8.74 8.35
C THR A 186 -13.98 9.26 8.00
N MET A 187 -14.15 10.56 8.10
CA MET A 187 -15.37 11.28 7.76
C MET A 187 -15.07 12.29 6.65
N ARG A 188 -15.82 12.21 5.55
CA ARG A 188 -15.73 13.14 4.42
C ARG A 188 -17.02 13.92 4.35
N ASP A 189 -16.93 15.25 4.43
CA ASP A 189 -18.05 16.18 4.58
C ASP A 189 -18.10 17.17 3.40
N TRP A 190 -19.19 17.09 2.62
CA TRP A 190 -19.50 17.99 1.53
C TRP A 190 -20.39 19.18 1.96
N GLY A 191 -20.76 19.25 3.23
CA GLY A 191 -21.70 20.23 3.77
C GLY A 191 -23.14 19.77 3.77
N ASP A 192 -23.63 19.24 2.67
CA ASP A 192 -24.99 18.67 2.52
C ASP A 192 -25.01 17.13 2.64
N LYS A 193 -23.85 16.50 2.51
CA LYS A 193 -23.65 15.04 2.58
C LYS A 193 -22.42 14.75 3.40
N ARG A 194 -22.49 13.70 4.24
CA ARG A 194 -21.34 13.15 4.96
C ARG A 194 -21.23 11.65 4.72
N THR A 195 -20.04 11.16 4.45
CA THR A 195 -19.74 9.73 4.40
C THR A 195 -18.79 9.34 5.51
N ILE A 196 -18.86 8.08 5.93
CA ILE A 196 -17.99 7.52 6.97
C ILE A 196 -17.40 6.24 6.43
N SER A 197 -16.10 6.07 6.60
CA SER A 197 -15.39 4.83 6.30
C SER A 197 -14.49 4.43 7.47
N ARG A 198 -14.22 3.14 7.57
CA ARG A 198 -13.39 2.56 8.63
C ARG A 198 -12.28 1.75 8.01
N ILE A 199 -11.11 1.85 8.63
CA ILE A 199 -9.98 1.03 8.27
C ILE A 199 -9.22 0.62 9.53
N ALA A 200 -8.75 -0.62 9.55
CA ALA A 200 -7.87 -1.15 10.58
C ALA A 200 -6.51 -1.45 9.96
N CYS A 201 -5.44 -0.98 10.61
CA CYS A 201 -4.07 -1.15 10.14
C CYS A 201 -3.18 -1.69 11.24
N ARG A 202 -2.45 -2.77 10.95
CA ARG A 202 -1.50 -3.34 11.89
C ARG A 202 -0.17 -2.60 11.83
N PHE A 203 0.33 -2.24 12.99
CA PHE A 203 1.68 -1.70 13.18
C PHE A 203 2.63 -2.83 13.54
N THR A 204 3.71 -2.96 12.79
CA THR A 204 4.76 -3.96 13.04
C THR A 204 6.08 -3.22 13.23
N ASP A 205 6.71 -3.40 14.39
CA ASP A 205 8.01 -2.78 14.68
C ASP A 205 9.12 -3.36 13.79
N GLN A 206 10.25 -2.63 13.73
CA GLN A 206 11.36 -2.97 12.85
C GLN A 206 11.92 -4.37 13.12
N ASP A 207 12.11 -4.75 14.37
CA ASP A 207 12.75 -6.03 14.73
C ASP A 207 11.83 -7.22 14.38
N THR A 208 10.54 -7.08 14.68
CA THR A 208 9.52 -8.05 14.31
C THR A 208 9.44 -8.18 12.79
N LEU A 209 9.42 -7.07 12.06
CA LEU A 209 9.38 -7.02 10.60
C LEU A 209 10.62 -7.69 9.99
N HIS A 210 11.81 -7.37 10.49
CA HIS A 210 13.07 -7.97 10.04
C HIS A 210 13.08 -9.49 10.26
N SER A 211 12.66 -9.93 11.46
CA SER A 211 12.55 -11.36 11.79
C SER A 211 11.56 -12.08 10.87
N LEU A 212 10.39 -11.47 10.62
CA LEU A 212 9.36 -12.02 9.74
C LEU A 212 9.88 -12.19 8.32
N LEU A 213 10.49 -11.16 7.74
CA LEU A 213 11.07 -11.18 6.39
C LEU A 213 12.15 -12.27 6.27
N THR A 214 13.08 -12.33 7.21
CA THR A 214 14.18 -13.30 7.19
C THR A 214 13.66 -14.75 7.26
N ARG A 215 12.68 -15.03 8.11
CA ARG A 215 12.07 -16.36 8.23
C ARG A 215 11.36 -16.82 6.95
N HIS A 216 10.90 -15.86 6.12
CA HIS A 216 10.20 -16.14 4.86
C HIS A 216 11.10 -16.02 3.63
N GLY A 217 12.44 -16.10 3.81
CA GLY A 217 13.39 -16.19 2.72
C GLY A 217 13.73 -14.86 2.05
N PHE A 218 13.63 -13.77 2.79
CA PHE A 218 14.04 -12.45 2.33
C PHE A 218 15.24 -11.94 3.14
N ARG A 219 16.21 -11.36 2.44
CA ARG A 219 17.26 -10.56 3.03
C ARG A 219 16.89 -9.08 2.89
N VAL A 220 16.78 -8.37 4.00
CA VAL A 220 16.62 -6.92 4.00
C VAL A 220 17.91 -6.28 3.52
N GLU A 221 17.89 -5.57 2.40
CA GLU A 221 19.05 -4.87 1.85
C GLU A 221 19.11 -3.44 2.33
N HIS A 222 17.96 -2.77 2.37
CA HIS A 222 17.85 -1.39 2.82
C HIS A 222 16.56 -1.16 3.59
N GLN A 223 16.62 -0.24 4.57
CA GLN A 223 15.46 0.37 5.19
C GLN A 223 15.67 1.89 5.23
N TYR A 224 14.65 2.62 4.79
CA TYR A 224 14.67 4.06 4.69
C TYR A 224 13.50 4.68 5.48
N ALA A 225 13.70 5.94 5.90
CA ALA A 225 12.70 6.74 6.59
C ALA A 225 11.70 7.41 5.63
N ASP A 226 12.13 7.68 4.41
CA ASP A 226 11.41 8.41 3.37
C ASP A 226 11.82 7.97 1.96
N TRP A 227 11.19 8.56 0.95
CA TRP A 227 11.40 8.26 -0.46
C TRP A 227 12.72 8.82 -1.01
N ASP A 228 13.36 9.77 -0.29
CA ASP A 228 14.69 10.32 -0.61
C ASP A 228 15.83 9.41 -0.13
N LYS A 229 15.47 8.22 0.39
CA LYS A 229 16.42 7.22 0.90
C LYS A 229 17.19 7.67 2.14
N THR A 230 16.60 8.56 2.95
CA THR A 230 17.13 8.86 4.28
C THR A 230 17.21 7.55 5.08
N PRO A 231 18.36 7.19 5.67
CA PRO A 231 18.49 5.97 6.46
C PRO A 231 17.45 5.90 7.58
N PHE A 232 16.84 4.74 7.75
CA PHE A 232 15.88 4.53 8.85
C PHE A 232 16.55 4.74 10.21
N SER A 233 15.79 5.35 11.11
CA SER A 233 16.10 5.46 12.54
C SER A 233 14.86 5.10 13.37
N PRO A 234 14.98 4.74 14.65
CA PRO A 234 13.82 4.42 15.50
C PRO A 234 12.76 5.53 15.56
N SER A 235 13.15 6.78 15.42
CA SER A 235 12.23 7.93 15.42
C SER A 235 11.60 8.24 14.05
N SER A 236 11.95 7.51 13.00
CA SER A 236 11.35 7.69 11.69
C SER A 236 9.88 7.28 11.70
N SER A 237 9.00 8.05 11.06
CA SER A 237 7.55 7.75 11.01
C SER A 237 7.21 6.57 10.10
N SER A 238 8.10 6.25 9.14
CA SER A 238 7.90 5.18 8.16
C SER A 238 9.09 4.24 8.12
N ILE A 239 8.84 3.00 7.72
CA ILE A 239 9.84 1.97 7.39
C ILE A 239 9.62 1.59 5.94
N ILE A 240 10.47 2.08 5.03
CA ILE A 240 10.47 1.69 3.62
C ILE A 240 11.50 0.58 3.46
N SER A 241 11.05 -0.63 3.24
CA SER A 241 11.90 -1.82 3.16
C SER A 241 12.16 -2.23 1.72
N VAL A 242 13.42 -2.48 1.39
CA VAL A 242 13.87 -3.08 0.13
C VAL A 242 14.55 -4.41 0.46
N CYS A 243 13.96 -5.49 -0.02
CA CYS A 243 14.36 -6.85 0.31
C CYS A 243 14.72 -7.63 -0.95
N ARG A 244 15.58 -8.61 -0.81
CA ARG A 244 15.99 -9.55 -1.85
C ARG A 244 15.53 -10.96 -1.51
N LYS A 245 14.91 -11.65 -2.48
CA LYS A 245 14.63 -13.07 -2.35
C LYS A 245 15.93 -13.87 -2.29
N CYS A 246 16.09 -14.71 -1.24
CA CYS A 246 17.24 -15.60 -1.03
C CYS A 246 17.13 -16.89 -1.84
#